data_f89eaf1a3f04fd561686ff96e5da1cd0
#
_entry.id   f89eaf1a3f04fd561686ff96e5da1cd0
#
_cell.length_a   1.000
_cell.length_b   1.000
_cell.length_c   1.000
_cell.angle_alpha   90.00
_cell.angle_beta   90.00
_cell.angle_gamma   90.00
#
_symmetry.space_group_name_H-M   'P 1'
#
loop_
_entity.id
_entity.type
_entity.pdbx_description
1 polymer ?
#
loop_
_entity_poly.entity_id
_entity_poly.type
_entity_poly.pdbx_seq_one_letter_code
_entity_poly.pdbx_strand_id
1 'polypeptide(L)'
;THPAAVVVRDGPHGTESVPILMYHVILPPPAGAPFPGLYVPPAEFSAQMHALAVAGYHAVTMNQMWDNWHSGTPLPPGKPIVISFDNGYESQARYALPVLRAMGWVGVENLQLSGLPPSQGGLSERQVRELVADGWELDTQGYSHADLITLDAGELHFQVADARARIQALYHVHAEWFCYPSGHYDATVIAAVKAAGFRGSTTVTPGWASPTEDPYRLPRLRVLSGTSPASLLATLAGIRGDAPPGPSYS
;
A
#
# COMPACT_ATOMS: atom_id res chain seq x y z
N THR A 1 -26.57 8.50 24.06
CA THR A 1 -26.06 7.18 23.68
C THR A 1 -24.56 7.21 23.80
N HIS A 2 -24.02 6.50 24.80
CA HIS A 2 -22.58 6.35 24.99
C HIS A 2 -22.01 5.52 23.83
N PRO A 3 -20.84 5.86 23.28
CA PRO A 3 -20.15 4.96 22.36
C PRO A 3 -19.79 3.69 23.13
N ALA A 4 -20.10 2.54 22.54
CA ALA A 4 -19.73 1.25 23.09
C ALA A 4 -18.20 1.21 23.27
N ALA A 5 -17.75 0.87 24.47
CA ALA A 5 -16.35 0.64 24.74
C ALA A 5 -15.84 -0.47 23.80
N VAL A 6 -14.79 -0.17 23.03
CA VAL A 6 -14.06 -1.18 22.27
C VAL A 6 -13.49 -2.15 23.30
N VAL A 7 -14.06 -3.35 23.36
CA VAL A 7 -13.51 -4.45 24.16
C VAL A 7 -12.24 -4.87 23.45
N VAL A 8 -11.09 -4.40 23.93
CA VAL A 8 -9.79 -4.95 23.56
C VAL A 8 -9.79 -6.40 24.04
N ARG A 9 -9.91 -7.35 23.11
CA ARG A 9 -9.73 -8.75 23.43
C ARG A 9 -8.21 -8.99 23.42
N ASP A 10 -7.63 -9.24 24.57
CA ASP A 10 -6.29 -9.80 24.73
C ASP A 10 -6.26 -11.21 24.13
N GLY A 11 -6.21 -11.28 22.81
CA GLY A 11 -5.93 -12.51 22.07
C GLY A 11 -4.42 -12.69 21.89
N PRO A 12 -3.95 -13.89 21.53
CA PRO A 12 -2.54 -14.03 21.16
C PRO A 12 -2.23 -13.12 19.96
N HIS A 13 -1.16 -12.33 20.08
CA HIS A 13 -0.69 -11.49 18.99
C HIS A 13 -0.39 -12.33 17.76
N GLY A 14 -0.76 -11.83 16.57
CA GLY A 14 -0.40 -12.45 15.31
C GLY A 14 1.12 -12.46 15.15
N THR A 15 1.66 -13.57 14.72
CA THR A 15 3.11 -13.76 14.52
C THR A 15 3.46 -14.08 13.08
N GLU A 16 2.45 -14.19 12.22
CA GLU A 16 2.65 -14.56 10.81
C GLU A 16 3.11 -13.37 9.98
N SER A 17 4.08 -13.61 9.11
CA SER A 17 4.46 -12.65 8.10
C SER A 17 3.34 -12.52 7.06
N VAL A 18 3.13 -11.30 6.57
CA VAL A 18 2.08 -10.96 5.62
C VAL A 18 2.69 -10.36 4.36
N PRO A 19 2.39 -10.88 3.17
CA PRO A 19 2.86 -10.28 1.93
C PRO A 19 2.07 -8.99 1.64
N ILE A 20 2.79 -7.95 1.22
CA ILE A 20 2.23 -6.68 0.76
C ILE A 20 2.52 -6.57 -0.73
N LEU A 21 1.52 -6.71 -1.58
CA LEU A 21 1.67 -6.53 -3.03
C LEU A 21 1.68 -5.03 -3.36
N MET A 22 2.50 -4.65 -4.34
CA MET A 22 2.65 -3.27 -4.80
C MET A 22 2.26 -3.17 -6.27
N TYR A 23 1.11 -2.56 -6.52
CA TYR A 23 0.59 -2.22 -7.85
C TYR A 23 0.73 -0.72 -8.12
N HIS A 24 0.70 -0.34 -9.40
CA HIS A 24 0.67 1.05 -9.83
C HIS A 24 -0.49 1.30 -10.80
N VAL A 25 -0.28 1.09 -12.09
CA VAL A 25 -1.27 1.40 -13.12
C VAL A 25 -2.03 0.13 -13.52
N ILE A 26 -3.37 0.16 -13.44
CA ILE A 26 -4.21 -0.97 -13.86
C ILE A 26 -4.74 -0.71 -15.27
N LEU A 27 -3.80 -0.70 -16.23
CA LEU A 27 -4.04 -0.52 -17.66
C LEU A 27 -2.94 -1.23 -18.46
N PRO A 28 -3.17 -1.53 -19.76
CA PRO A 28 -2.08 -1.89 -20.65
C PRO A 28 -1.11 -0.70 -20.81
N PRO A 29 0.20 -0.94 -20.92
CA PRO A 29 1.16 0.14 -21.11
C PRO A 29 0.93 0.83 -22.46
N PRO A 30 0.81 2.18 -22.52
CA PRO A 30 0.78 2.90 -23.78
C PRO A 30 2.14 2.81 -24.49
N ALA A 31 2.13 2.98 -25.80
CA ALA A 31 3.37 3.03 -26.56
C ALA A 31 4.29 4.13 -26.03
N GLY A 32 5.56 3.80 -25.75
CA GLY A 32 6.53 4.74 -25.20
C GLY A 32 6.38 5.06 -23.72
N ALA A 33 5.59 4.29 -22.97
CA ALA A 33 5.53 4.45 -21.51
C ALA A 33 6.94 4.38 -20.91
N PRO A 34 7.34 5.32 -20.03
CA PRO A 34 8.69 5.34 -19.45
C PRO A 34 8.98 4.11 -18.58
N PHE A 35 7.95 3.58 -17.93
CA PHE A 35 8.05 2.40 -17.06
C PHE A 35 6.93 1.39 -17.38
N PRO A 36 7.00 0.71 -18.55
CA PRO A 36 5.91 -0.17 -19.02
C PRO A 36 5.65 -1.35 -18.08
N GLY A 37 6.65 -1.76 -17.30
CA GLY A 37 6.52 -2.82 -16.31
C GLY A 37 5.57 -2.49 -15.16
N LEU A 38 5.28 -1.21 -14.88
CA LEU A 38 4.35 -0.81 -13.82
C LEU A 38 2.87 -0.89 -14.23
N TYR A 39 2.59 -1.25 -15.48
CA TYR A 39 1.23 -1.33 -16.03
C TYR A 39 0.75 -2.79 -16.02
N VAL A 40 -0.24 -3.08 -15.20
CA VAL A 40 -0.89 -4.39 -15.16
C VAL A 40 -2.26 -4.29 -15.82
N PRO A 41 -2.53 -4.98 -16.94
CA PRO A 41 -3.83 -4.92 -17.60
C PRO A 41 -4.97 -5.37 -16.66
N PRO A 42 -6.19 -4.77 -16.76
CA PRO A 42 -7.31 -5.10 -15.90
C PRO A 42 -7.67 -6.59 -15.85
N ALA A 43 -7.59 -7.28 -16.98
CA ALA A 43 -7.85 -8.72 -17.05
C ALA A 43 -6.79 -9.54 -16.30
N GLU A 44 -5.52 -9.11 -16.38
CA GLU A 44 -4.41 -9.72 -15.64
C GLU A 44 -4.57 -9.51 -14.14
N PHE A 45 -4.85 -8.28 -13.71
CA PHE A 45 -5.15 -7.96 -12.31
C PHE A 45 -6.30 -8.82 -11.76
N SER A 46 -7.43 -8.89 -12.49
CA SER A 46 -8.58 -9.70 -12.08
C SER A 46 -8.23 -11.18 -11.94
N ALA A 47 -7.46 -11.73 -12.89
CA ALA A 47 -7.02 -13.13 -12.85
C ALA A 47 -6.06 -13.40 -11.67
N GLN A 48 -5.17 -12.43 -11.35
CA GLN A 48 -4.28 -12.50 -10.18
C GLN A 48 -5.08 -12.52 -8.88
N MET A 49 -6.05 -11.61 -8.70
CA MET A 49 -6.90 -11.56 -7.51
C MET A 49 -7.71 -12.86 -7.32
N HIS A 50 -8.28 -13.38 -8.41
CA HIS A 50 -8.99 -14.65 -8.37
C HIS A 50 -8.09 -15.82 -7.97
N ALA A 51 -6.88 -15.88 -8.51
CA ALA A 51 -5.91 -16.94 -8.16
C ALA A 51 -5.48 -16.85 -6.68
N LEU A 52 -5.31 -15.64 -6.15
CA LEU A 52 -5.03 -15.43 -4.72
C LEU A 52 -6.17 -15.94 -3.85
N ALA A 53 -7.43 -15.64 -4.22
CA ALA A 53 -8.60 -16.15 -3.48
C ALA A 53 -8.68 -17.67 -3.51
N VAL A 54 -8.47 -18.30 -4.68
CA VAL A 54 -8.43 -19.78 -4.82
C VAL A 54 -7.30 -20.39 -3.98
N ALA A 55 -6.15 -19.69 -3.85
CA ALA A 55 -5.04 -20.11 -2.99
C ALA A 55 -5.30 -19.86 -1.49
N GLY A 56 -6.47 -19.35 -1.14
CA GLY A 56 -6.92 -19.14 0.25
C GLY A 56 -6.45 -17.82 0.88
N TYR A 57 -6.01 -16.85 0.06
CA TYR A 57 -5.72 -15.50 0.56
C TYR A 57 -6.99 -14.68 0.78
N HIS A 58 -6.90 -13.71 1.68
CA HIS A 58 -7.92 -12.69 1.92
C HIS A 58 -7.25 -11.33 2.11
N ALA A 59 -7.74 -10.32 1.38
CA ALA A 59 -7.16 -8.98 1.46
C ALA A 59 -7.51 -8.29 2.79
N VAL A 60 -6.50 -7.71 3.41
CA VAL A 60 -6.59 -6.92 4.64
C VAL A 60 -5.87 -5.59 4.45
N THR A 61 -6.20 -4.61 5.28
CA THR A 61 -5.48 -3.33 5.30
C THR A 61 -4.19 -3.43 6.11
N MET A 62 -3.30 -2.43 5.97
CA MET A 62 -2.10 -2.31 6.80
C MET A 62 -2.46 -2.17 8.28
N ASN A 63 -3.51 -1.40 8.60
CA ASN A 63 -3.99 -1.23 9.95
C ASN A 63 -4.54 -2.54 10.55
N GLN A 64 -5.31 -3.31 9.78
CA GLN A 64 -5.78 -4.62 10.24
C GLN A 64 -4.62 -5.58 10.51
N MET A 65 -3.63 -5.63 9.63
CA MET A 65 -2.41 -6.40 9.82
C MET A 65 -1.67 -5.96 11.09
N TRP A 66 -1.46 -4.66 11.28
CA TRP A 66 -0.80 -4.10 12.46
C TRP A 66 -1.53 -4.41 13.76
N ASP A 67 -2.84 -4.21 13.79
CA ASP A 67 -3.66 -4.45 14.97
C ASP A 67 -3.70 -5.95 15.33
N ASN A 68 -3.62 -6.85 14.34
CA ASN A 68 -3.44 -8.26 14.59
C ASN A 68 -2.10 -8.56 15.25
N TRP A 69 -1.01 -7.99 14.76
CA TRP A 69 0.34 -8.21 15.30
C TRP A 69 0.54 -7.65 16.72
N HIS A 70 -0.09 -6.51 17.05
CA HIS A 70 0.20 -5.76 18.27
C HIS A 70 -0.89 -5.89 19.35
N SER A 71 -2.13 -6.13 18.96
CA SER A 71 -3.25 -6.26 19.89
C SER A 71 -4.02 -7.57 19.76
N GLY A 72 -3.63 -8.47 18.87
CA GLY A 72 -4.32 -9.73 18.64
C GLY A 72 -5.71 -9.58 18.03
N THR A 73 -6.01 -8.44 17.40
CA THR A 73 -7.28 -8.24 16.70
C THR A 73 -7.47 -9.30 15.63
N PRO A 74 -8.55 -10.07 15.62
CA PRO A 74 -8.75 -11.13 14.63
C PRO A 74 -8.81 -10.57 13.21
N LEU A 75 -8.13 -11.23 12.28
CA LEU A 75 -8.26 -10.99 10.84
C LEU A 75 -9.45 -11.77 10.25
N PRO A 76 -9.96 -11.36 9.07
CA PRO A 76 -10.88 -12.18 8.30
C PRO A 76 -10.32 -13.57 8.04
N PRO A 77 -11.19 -14.61 7.87
CA PRO A 77 -10.72 -15.95 7.57
C PRO A 77 -9.92 -16.02 6.27
N GLY A 78 -8.82 -16.78 6.27
CA GLY A 78 -7.91 -16.94 5.14
C GLY A 78 -6.49 -16.53 5.48
N LYS A 79 -5.59 -16.65 4.50
CA LYS A 79 -4.21 -16.16 4.60
C LYS A 79 -4.23 -14.64 4.36
N PRO A 80 -3.77 -13.80 5.30
CA PRO A 80 -3.78 -12.36 5.08
C PRO A 80 -2.84 -11.96 3.95
N ILE A 81 -3.26 -10.99 3.15
CA ILE A 81 -2.46 -10.32 2.13
C ILE A 81 -2.88 -8.85 2.04
N VAL A 82 -1.92 -7.95 1.87
CA VAL A 82 -2.21 -6.55 1.60
C VAL A 82 -2.08 -6.28 0.11
N ILE A 83 -3.08 -5.64 -0.48
CA ILE A 83 -3.07 -5.21 -1.89
C ILE A 83 -2.88 -3.70 -1.90
N SER A 84 -1.64 -3.24 -2.07
CA SER A 84 -1.34 -1.82 -2.08
C SER A 84 -1.20 -1.26 -3.50
N PHE A 85 -1.60 -0.01 -3.65
CA PHE A 85 -1.56 0.77 -4.88
C PHE A 85 -0.81 2.06 -4.63
N ASP A 86 0.10 2.41 -5.52
CA ASP A 86 0.95 3.58 -5.35
C ASP A 86 0.55 4.71 -6.32
N ASN A 87 0.84 5.94 -5.95
CA ASN A 87 0.75 7.21 -6.68
C ASN A 87 -0.66 7.80 -6.85
N GLY A 88 -1.73 7.02 -6.89
CA GLY A 88 -3.08 7.55 -7.11
C GLY A 88 -3.48 7.64 -8.57
N TYR A 89 -3.41 6.54 -9.32
CA TYR A 89 -3.89 6.48 -10.71
C TYR A 89 -5.41 6.24 -10.78
N GLU A 90 -6.10 6.96 -11.67
CA GLU A 90 -7.55 6.78 -11.94
C GLU A 90 -7.93 5.33 -12.23
N SER A 91 -7.03 4.61 -12.88
CA SER A 91 -7.23 3.20 -13.23
C SER A 91 -7.44 2.29 -12.01
N GLN A 92 -6.95 2.68 -10.83
CA GLN A 92 -7.15 1.95 -9.58
C GLN A 92 -8.62 2.00 -9.15
N ALA A 93 -9.24 3.18 -9.18
CA ALA A 93 -10.67 3.31 -8.91
C ALA A 93 -11.53 2.69 -10.03
N ARG A 94 -11.09 2.82 -11.28
CA ARG A 94 -11.88 2.36 -12.42
C ARG A 94 -11.88 0.86 -12.61
N TYR A 95 -10.78 0.17 -12.33
CA TYR A 95 -10.60 -1.24 -12.63
C TYR A 95 -10.28 -2.12 -11.41
N ALA A 96 -9.47 -1.64 -10.46
CA ALA A 96 -9.16 -2.45 -9.29
C ALA A 96 -10.29 -2.45 -8.26
N LEU A 97 -10.86 -1.29 -7.95
CA LEU A 97 -11.95 -1.17 -6.98
C LEU A 97 -13.13 -2.10 -7.28
N PRO A 98 -13.69 -2.17 -8.52
CA PRO A 98 -14.79 -3.08 -8.81
C PRO A 98 -14.45 -4.55 -8.60
N VAL A 99 -13.22 -4.95 -8.92
CA VAL A 99 -12.76 -6.34 -8.75
C VAL A 99 -12.67 -6.68 -7.26
N LEU A 100 -12.01 -5.86 -6.45
CA LEU A 100 -11.88 -6.09 -5.01
C LEU A 100 -13.23 -6.03 -4.30
N ARG A 101 -14.07 -5.06 -4.65
CA ARG A 101 -15.46 -4.94 -4.12
C ARG A 101 -16.28 -6.20 -4.38
N ALA A 102 -16.23 -6.75 -5.59
CA ALA A 102 -16.97 -7.97 -5.94
C ALA A 102 -16.52 -9.19 -5.13
N MET A 103 -15.28 -9.18 -4.63
CA MET A 103 -14.71 -10.23 -3.78
C MET A 103 -14.91 -9.98 -2.28
N GLY A 104 -15.46 -8.82 -1.89
CA GLY A 104 -15.50 -8.38 -0.50
C GLY A 104 -14.09 -8.06 0.05
N TRP A 105 -13.16 -7.68 -0.81
CA TRP A 105 -11.79 -7.35 -0.48
C TRP A 105 -11.58 -5.85 -0.45
N VAL A 106 -10.55 -5.42 0.28
CA VAL A 106 -10.12 -4.03 0.40
C VAL A 106 -8.74 -3.83 -0.21
N GLY A 107 -8.43 -2.59 -0.57
CA GLY A 107 -7.09 -2.18 -0.98
C GLY A 107 -6.49 -1.17 0.00
N VAL A 108 -5.24 -0.82 -0.24
CA VAL A 108 -4.51 0.26 0.44
C VAL A 108 -4.00 1.22 -0.63
N GLU A 109 -4.40 2.47 -0.56
CA GLU A 109 -3.97 3.51 -1.50
C GLU A 109 -2.88 4.38 -0.87
N ASN A 110 -1.69 4.36 -1.44
CA ASN A 110 -0.58 5.25 -1.10
C ASN A 110 -0.63 6.49 -2.00
N LEU A 111 -1.44 7.46 -1.61
CA LEU A 111 -1.75 8.63 -2.43
C LEU A 111 -0.60 9.65 -2.45
N GLN A 112 -0.19 10.06 -3.65
CA GLN A 112 0.54 11.30 -3.88
C GLN A 112 -0.45 12.46 -3.78
N LEU A 113 -0.35 13.28 -2.74
CA LEU A 113 -1.40 14.23 -2.38
C LEU A 113 -1.59 15.37 -3.39
N SER A 114 -0.53 15.83 -4.05
CA SER A 114 -0.64 16.83 -5.14
C SER A 114 -1.42 16.33 -6.37
N GLY A 115 -1.69 15.03 -6.42
CA GLY A 115 -2.23 14.35 -7.58
C GLY A 115 -1.20 14.15 -8.70
N LEU A 116 -1.54 13.27 -9.62
CA LEU A 116 -0.77 13.07 -10.84
C LEU A 116 -1.18 14.12 -11.90
N PRO A 117 -0.27 14.52 -12.80
CA PRO A 117 -0.63 15.37 -13.92
C PRO A 117 -1.78 14.75 -14.75
N PRO A 118 -2.67 15.55 -15.36
CA PRO A 118 -3.78 15.04 -16.17
C PRO A 118 -3.33 14.07 -17.28
N SER A 119 -2.11 14.27 -17.80
CA SER A 119 -1.50 13.38 -18.81
C SER A 119 -1.19 11.97 -18.27
N GLN A 120 -1.14 11.79 -16.96
CA GLN A 120 -0.88 10.51 -16.29
C GLN A 120 -2.16 9.89 -15.69
N GLY A 121 -3.31 10.56 -15.77
CA GLY A 121 -4.60 10.04 -15.31
C GLY A 121 -4.64 9.81 -13.79
N GLY A 122 -4.57 10.89 -13.01
CA GLY A 122 -4.65 10.82 -11.55
C GLY A 122 -6.08 10.62 -11.03
N LEU A 123 -6.20 10.05 -9.83
CA LEU A 123 -7.45 9.97 -9.08
C LEU A 123 -8.03 11.38 -8.82
N SER A 124 -9.30 11.56 -9.10
CA SER A 124 -10.03 12.73 -8.62
C SER A 124 -10.37 12.58 -7.14
N GLU A 125 -10.59 13.71 -6.45
CA GLU A 125 -11.02 13.71 -5.05
C GLU A 125 -12.28 12.85 -4.83
N ARG A 126 -13.24 12.88 -5.76
CA ARG A 126 -14.44 12.05 -5.72
C ARG A 126 -14.09 10.55 -5.73
N GLN A 127 -13.15 10.14 -6.57
CA GLN A 127 -12.71 8.73 -6.64
C GLN A 127 -11.96 8.31 -5.38
N VAL A 128 -11.10 9.17 -4.81
CA VAL A 128 -10.46 8.88 -3.52
C VAL A 128 -11.52 8.68 -2.42
N ARG A 129 -12.54 9.54 -2.37
CA ARG A 129 -13.66 9.37 -1.41
C ARG A 129 -14.46 8.09 -1.67
N GLU A 130 -14.56 7.64 -2.91
CA GLU A 130 -15.20 6.37 -3.27
C GLU A 130 -14.37 5.18 -2.75
N LEU A 131 -13.05 5.18 -2.90
CA LEU A 131 -12.16 4.17 -2.33
C LEU A 131 -12.34 4.07 -0.81
N VAL A 132 -12.28 5.21 -0.12
CA VAL A 132 -12.44 5.28 1.34
C VAL A 132 -13.83 4.78 1.78
N ALA A 133 -14.90 5.18 1.08
CA ALA A 133 -16.26 4.74 1.38
C ALA A 133 -16.47 3.24 1.19
N ASP A 134 -15.66 2.62 0.34
CA ASP A 134 -15.65 1.17 0.08
C ASP A 134 -14.74 0.38 1.05
N GLY A 135 -14.18 1.07 2.05
CA GLY A 135 -13.35 0.46 3.09
C GLY A 135 -11.86 0.36 2.78
N TRP A 136 -11.39 0.96 1.68
CA TRP A 136 -9.96 1.02 1.42
C TRP A 136 -9.27 1.88 2.46
N GLU A 137 -8.07 1.46 2.86
CA GLU A 137 -7.17 2.30 3.65
C GLU A 137 -6.52 3.34 2.76
N LEU A 138 -6.52 4.58 3.22
CA LEU A 138 -5.89 5.70 2.53
C LEU A 138 -4.68 6.17 3.31
N ASP A 139 -3.52 5.95 2.74
CA ASP A 139 -2.22 6.36 3.24
C ASP A 139 -1.55 7.34 2.26
N THR A 140 -0.30 7.68 2.49
CA THR A 140 0.36 8.69 1.65
C THR A 140 1.74 8.27 1.18
N GLN A 141 2.06 8.72 -0.05
CA GLN A 141 3.40 8.66 -0.66
C GLN A 141 4.03 10.06 -0.71
N GLY A 142 3.73 10.89 0.30
CA GLY A 142 4.16 12.27 0.38
C GLY A 142 3.24 13.24 -0.36
N TYR A 143 3.66 14.52 -0.37
CA TYR A 143 2.86 15.54 -1.05
C TYR A 143 2.98 15.45 -2.57
N SER A 144 4.19 15.34 -3.12
CA SER A 144 4.44 15.42 -4.56
C SER A 144 5.37 14.33 -5.12
N HIS A 145 5.55 13.23 -4.41
CA HIS A 145 6.46 12.15 -4.81
C HIS A 145 7.92 12.64 -5.00
N ALA A 146 8.35 13.61 -4.20
CA ALA A 146 9.73 14.11 -4.24
C ALA A 146 10.72 13.05 -3.75
N ASP A 147 11.95 13.11 -4.24
CA ASP A 147 13.04 12.29 -3.69
C ASP A 147 13.47 12.83 -2.32
N LEU A 148 12.97 12.22 -1.26
CA LEU A 148 13.04 12.72 0.10
C LEU A 148 14.47 12.85 0.65
N ILE A 149 15.40 12.03 0.16
CA ILE A 149 16.81 12.07 0.61
C ILE A 149 17.58 13.27 0.09
N THR A 150 17.00 14.03 -0.84
CA THR A 150 17.60 15.22 -1.43
C THR A 150 17.09 16.54 -0.86
N LEU A 151 16.07 16.47 0.02
CA LEU A 151 15.34 17.63 0.53
C LEU A 151 16.00 18.22 1.77
N ASP A 152 15.83 19.53 1.96
CA ASP A 152 16.14 20.15 3.23
C ASP A 152 15.08 19.80 4.30
N ALA A 153 15.33 20.19 5.55
CA ALA A 153 14.45 19.85 6.67
C ALA A 153 13.03 20.44 6.53
N GLY A 154 12.88 21.62 5.94
CA GLY A 154 11.60 22.28 5.74
C GLY A 154 10.79 21.60 4.64
N GLU A 155 11.43 21.31 3.52
CA GLU A 155 10.83 20.58 2.41
C GLU A 155 10.45 19.16 2.82
N LEU A 156 11.32 18.47 3.58
CA LEU A 156 11.03 17.13 4.10
C LEU A 156 9.82 17.16 5.04
N HIS A 157 9.72 18.14 5.94
CA HIS A 157 8.54 18.31 6.80
C HIS A 157 7.26 18.50 5.98
N PHE A 158 7.30 19.33 4.95
CA PHE A 158 6.19 19.56 4.04
C PHE A 158 5.74 18.26 3.32
N GLN A 159 6.71 17.48 2.83
CA GLN A 159 6.41 16.23 2.12
C GLN A 159 5.85 15.14 3.04
N VAL A 160 6.18 15.14 4.32
CA VAL A 160 5.84 14.07 5.26
C VAL A 160 4.73 14.51 6.23
N ALA A 161 5.02 15.48 7.10
CA ALA A 161 4.10 15.86 8.18
C ALA A 161 2.90 16.66 7.67
N ASP A 162 3.12 17.66 6.83
CA ASP A 162 2.03 18.47 6.27
C ASP A 162 1.17 17.66 5.30
N ALA A 163 1.78 16.74 4.53
CA ALA A 163 1.03 15.82 3.67
C ALA A 163 0.10 14.93 4.50
N ARG A 164 0.59 14.36 5.62
CA ARG A 164 -0.25 13.58 6.54
C ARG A 164 -1.42 14.38 7.08
N ALA A 165 -1.13 15.55 7.65
CA ALA A 165 -2.17 16.40 8.21
C ALA A 165 -3.24 16.78 7.17
N ARG A 166 -2.81 17.06 5.94
CA ARG A 166 -3.68 17.48 4.87
C ARG A 166 -4.55 16.34 4.32
N ILE A 167 -4.00 15.14 4.13
CA ILE A 167 -4.80 13.98 3.69
C ILE A 167 -5.85 13.60 4.73
N GLN A 168 -5.50 13.64 6.02
CA GLN A 168 -6.43 13.38 7.12
C GLN A 168 -7.57 14.41 7.16
N ALA A 169 -7.25 15.69 6.97
CA ALA A 169 -8.24 16.77 6.95
C ALA A 169 -9.17 16.71 5.73
N LEU A 170 -8.64 16.38 4.54
CA LEU A 170 -9.41 16.32 3.29
C LEU A 170 -10.37 15.15 3.24
N TYR A 171 -9.93 13.99 3.70
CA TYR A 171 -10.67 12.74 3.52
C TYR A 171 -11.27 12.19 4.81
N HIS A 172 -10.99 12.83 5.96
CA HIS A 172 -11.46 12.41 7.29
C HIS A 172 -11.03 10.98 7.65
N VAL A 173 -9.79 10.64 7.33
CA VAL A 173 -9.16 9.35 7.59
C VAL A 173 -8.01 9.50 8.59
N HIS A 174 -7.52 8.37 9.08
CA HIS A 174 -6.25 8.28 9.79
C HIS A 174 -5.22 7.67 8.84
N ALA A 175 -4.36 8.54 8.24
CA ALA A 175 -3.23 8.07 7.45
C ALA A 175 -2.12 7.61 8.40
N GLU A 176 -2.03 6.31 8.60
CA GLU A 176 -1.14 5.71 9.60
C GLU A 176 0.18 5.22 9.01
N TRP A 177 0.25 5.04 7.69
CA TRP A 177 1.41 4.50 7.00
C TRP A 177 1.97 5.48 5.98
N PHE A 178 3.29 5.38 5.78
CA PHE A 178 4.00 6.16 4.78
C PHE A 178 4.61 5.22 3.72
N CYS A 179 4.48 5.57 2.46
CA CYS A 179 5.16 4.88 1.37
C CYS A 179 6.31 5.76 0.87
N TYR A 180 7.55 5.28 0.91
CA TYR A 180 8.69 6.06 0.44
C TYR A 180 8.62 6.26 -1.07
N PRO A 181 8.57 7.52 -1.58
CA PRO A 181 8.66 7.81 -3.00
C PRO A 181 9.90 7.14 -3.62
N SER A 182 9.71 6.44 -4.74
CA SER A 182 10.76 5.65 -5.42
C SER A 182 11.44 4.58 -4.55
N GLY A 183 10.98 4.39 -3.31
CA GLY A 183 11.63 3.52 -2.32
C GLY A 183 12.90 4.13 -1.72
N HIS A 184 13.17 5.43 -1.92
CA HIS A 184 14.35 6.11 -1.39
C HIS A 184 14.11 6.58 0.04
N TYR A 185 14.97 6.20 0.95
CA TYR A 185 14.98 6.64 2.34
C TYR A 185 16.36 6.52 2.97
N ASP A 186 16.58 7.33 3.99
CA ASP A 186 17.74 7.28 4.88
C ASP A 186 17.32 7.46 6.34
N ALA A 187 18.26 7.57 7.25
CA ALA A 187 17.98 7.76 8.68
C ALA A 187 17.23 9.08 8.97
N THR A 188 17.49 10.13 8.19
CA THR A 188 16.84 11.44 8.33
C THR A 188 15.38 11.36 7.91
N VAL A 189 15.09 10.71 6.78
CA VAL A 189 13.72 10.49 6.29
C VAL A 189 12.94 9.62 7.29
N ILE A 190 13.52 8.52 7.78
CA ILE A 190 12.89 7.68 8.81
C ILE A 190 12.56 8.49 10.06
N ALA A 191 13.48 9.35 10.52
CA ALA A 191 13.25 10.20 11.69
C ALA A 191 12.09 11.19 11.46
N ALA A 192 11.99 11.79 10.26
CA ALA A 192 10.89 12.68 9.89
C ALA A 192 9.54 11.94 9.87
N VAL A 193 9.49 10.73 9.31
CA VAL A 193 8.27 9.92 9.27
C VAL A 193 7.83 9.51 10.69
N LYS A 194 8.77 9.13 11.55
CA LYS A 194 8.51 8.87 12.98
C LYS A 194 7.98 10.10 13.70
N ALA A 195 8.63 11.25 13.50
CA ALA A 195 8.24 12.51 14.14
C ALA A 195 6.84 12.99 13.68
N ALA A 196 6.45 12.69 12.44
CA ALA A 196 5.12 12.97 11.91
C ALA A 196 4.03 12.05 12.49
N GLY A 197 4.39 11.00 13.24
CA GLY A 197 3.48 10.12 13.96
C GLY A 197 2.91 8.98 13.12
N PHE A 198 3.55 8.59 12.02
CA PHE A 198 3.20 7.37 11.31
C PHE A 198 3.58 6.12 12.12
N ARG A 199 2.82 5.05 11.97
CA ARG A 199 3.09 3.73 12.58
C ARG A 199 4.29 3.04 11.93
N GLY A 200 4.47 3.27 10.65
CA GLY A 200 5.55 2.68 9.88
C GLY A 200 5.56 3.14 8.42
N SER A 201 6.39 2.48 7.63
CA SER A 201 6.58 2.78 6.20
C SER A 201 6.83 1.53 5.39
N THR A 202 6.39 1.58 4.14
CA THR A 202 6.65 0.54 3.16
C THR A 202 7.79 0.92 2.21
N THR A 203 8.56 -0.08 1.80
CA THR A 203 9.71 0.05 0.90
C THR A 203 9.46 -0.66 -0.43
N VAL A 204 10.47 -0.68 -1.28
CA VAL A 204 10.51 -1.49 -2.51
C VAL A 204 11.39 -2.74 -2.36
N THR A 205 11.89 -3.01 -1.16
CA THR A 205 12.63 -4.23 -0.85
C THR A 205 11.72 -5.43 -0.98
N PRO A 206 12.07 -6.46 -1.77
CA PRO A 206 11.24 -7.65 -1.88
C PRO A 206 11.22 -8.45 -0.57
N GLY A 207 10.04 -8.89 -0.17
CA GLY A 207 9.88 -9.71 1.04
C GLY A 207 8.45 -9.75 1.54
N TRP A 208 8.23 -10.49 2.61
CA TRP A 208 6.99 -10.49 3.38
C TRP A 208 7.22 -9.65 4.64
N ALA A 209 6.32 -8.75 4.93
CA ALA A 209 6.36 -7.97 6.17
C ALA A 209 6.18 -8.88 7.39
N SER A 210 6.95 -8.63 8.43
CA SER A 210 6.94 -9.43 9.67
C SER A 210 6.78 -8.53 10.90
N PRO A 211 6.07 -8.99 11.94
CA PRO A 211 5.93 -8.23 13.19
C PRO A 211 7.25 -8.03 13.95
N THR A 212 8.31 -8.73 13.57
CA THR A 212 9.64 -8.63 14.21
C THR A 212 10.59 -7.68 13.48
N GLU A 213 10.18 -7.14 12.33
CA GLU A 213 10.98 -6.20 11.55
C GLU A 213 10.78 -4.75 12.02
N ASP A 214 11.70 -3.87 11.57
CA ASP A 214 11.52 -2.42 11.75
C ASP A 214 10.27 -1.96 10.96
N PRO A 215 9.21 -1.47 11.62
CA PRO A 215 7.98 -1.08 10.93
C PRO A 215 8.17 0.05 9.93
N TYR A 216 9.28 0.78 9.99
CA TYR A 216 9.63 1.83 9.05
C TYR A 216 10.40 1.32 7.82
N ARG A 217 10.50 0.00 7.64
CA ARG A 217 11.22 -0.65 6.54
C ARG A 217 10.49 -1.87 5.99
N LEU A 218 9.16 -1.91 6.09
CA LEU A 218 8.39 -3.08 5.67
C LEU A 218 8.59 -3.40 4.18
N PRO A 219 8.97 -4.64 3.85
CA PRO A 219 9.17 -5.08 2.48
C PRO A 219 7.84 -5.23 1.73
N ARG A 220 7.90 -5.14 0.41
CA ARG A 220 6.75 -5.37 -0.48
C ARG A 220 7.15 -6.19 -1.70
N LEU A 221 6.16 -6.80 -2.33
CA LEU A 221 6.33 -7.54 -3.59
C LEU A 221 5.74 -6.71 -4.74
N ARG A 222 6.61 -6.19 -5.62
CA ARG A 222 6.18 -5.46 -6.80
C ARG A 222 5.58 -6.42 -7.82
N VAL A 223 4.37 -6.12 -8.29
CA VAL A 223 3.71 -6.86 -9.36
C VAL A 223 3.88 -6.09 -10.66
N LEU A 224 4.51 -6.73 -11.63
CA LEU A 224 4.82 -6.14 -12.92
C LEU A 224 3.92 -6.67 -14.03
N SER A 225 3.87 -5.96 -15.14
CA SER A 225 3.21 -6.38 -16.38
C SER A 225 3.66 -7.76 -16.81
N GLY A 226 2.75 -8.61 -17.23
CA GLY A 226 3.04 -9.97 -17.68
C GLY A 226 3.26 -10.96 -16.53
N THR A 227 3.01 -10.58 -15.28
CA THR A 227 3.04 -11.51 -14.14
C THR A 227 1.81 -12.39 -14.17
N SER A 228 1.94 -13.61 -14.69
CA SER A 228 0.82 -14.55 -14.68
C SER A 228 0.36 -14.88 -13.26
N PRO A 229 -0.90 -15.31 -13.05
CA PRO A 229 -1.37 -15.78 -11.75
C PRO A 229 -0.48 -16.86 -11.13
N ALA A 230 0.00 -17.80 -11.95
CA ALA A 230 0.90 -18.85 -11.48
C ALA A 230 2.27 -18.29 -11.04
N SER A 231 2.82 -17.34 -11.80
CA SER A 231 4.07 -16.65 -11.44
C SER A 231 3.92 -15.85 -10.15
N LEU A 232 2.79 -15.18 -9.95
CA LEU A 232 2.53 -14.44 -8.71
C LEU A 232 2.51 -15.38 -7.51
N LEU A 233 1.79 -16.49 -7.59
CA LEU A 233 1.74 -17.49 -6.53
C LEU A 233 3.11 -18.13 -6.27
N ALA A 234 3.88 -18.42 -7.31
CA ALA A 234 5.24 -18.93 -7.18
C ALA A 234 6.18 -17.92 -6.51
N THR A 235 6.07 -16.64 -6.86
CA THR A 235 6.84 -15.55 -6.22
C THR A 235 6.50 -15.45 -4.73
N LEU A 236 5.21 -15.46 -4.39
CA LEU A 236 4.76 -15.46 -3.00
C LEU A 236 5.34 -16.66 -2.21
N ALA A 237 5.34 -17.84 -2.79
CA ALA A 237 5.89 -19.03 -2.14
C ALA A 237 7.43 -18.99 -2.01
N GLY A 238 8.12 -18.40 -2.99
CA GLY A 238 9.59 -18.39 -3.06
C GLY A 238 10.26 -17.30 -2.24
N ILE A 239 9.59 -16.17 -2.01
CA ILE A 239 10.15 -14.99 -1.29
C ILE A 239 9.66 -14.95 0.17
N ARG A 240 9.26 -16.08 0.70
CA ARG A 240 8.91 -16.19 2.13
C ARG A 240 10.19 -16.27 2.96
N GLY A 241 10.77 -15.10 3.27
CA GLY A 241 12.02 -15.01 4.04
C GLY A 241 12.96 -13.92 3.50
N ASP A 242 14.06 -13.66 4.18
CA ASP A 242 15.02 -12.58 3.94
C ASP A 242 15.52 -12.47 2.49
N ALA A 243 14.79 -11.83 1.64
CA ALA A 243 15.28 -11.51 0.31
C ALA A 243 16.21 -10.29 0.37
N PRO A 244 17.33 -10.29 -0.36
CA PRO A 244 18.20 -9.12 -0.44
C PRO A 244 17.41 -7.94 -1.04
N PRO A 245 17.74 -6.68 -0.66
CA PRO A 245 17.07 -5.51 -1.20
C PRO A 245 17.13 -5.53 -2.73
N GLY A 246 15.96 -5.44 -3.35
CA GLY A 246 15.87 -5.31 -4.80
C GLY A 246 16.40 -3.96 -5.27
N PRO A 247 16.71 -3.81 -6.57
CA PRO A 247 17.09 -2.53 -7.12
C PRO A 247 15.97 -1.51 -6.89
N SER A 248 16.34 -0.29 -6.46
CA SER A 248 15.40 0.83 -6.44
C SER A 248 15.04 1.17 -7.88
N TYR A 249 13.76 1.18 -8.19
CA TYR A 249 13.27 1.69 -9.47
C TYR A 249 12.62 3.04 -9.21
N SER A 250 13.23 4.09 -9.75
CA SER A 250 12.67 5.44 -9.83
C SER A 250 11.63 5.54 -10.92
#